data_455f6e72632b37c677370119849e8341
#
_entry.id   455f6e72632b37c677370119849e8341
#
_cell.length_a   1.000
_cell.length_b   1.000
_cell.length_c   1.000
_cell.angle_alpha   90.00
_cell.angle_beta   90.00
_cell.angle_gamma   90.00
#
_symmetry.space_group_name_H-M   'P 1'
#
loop_
_entity.id
_entity.type
_entity.pdbx_description
1 polymer ?
#
loop_
_entity_poly.entity_id
_entity_poly.type
_entity_poly.pdbx_seq_one_letter_code
_entity_poly.pdbx_strand_id
1 'polypeptide(L)'
;MRRFFLIIFALAALGALAWGVFVEPFRIEVTHTYIEGQVARPLKIAHLSDLHSARVGRRETRLLELLDEEQPDVIIITGDTLTSGFNYQRIKPVLSRLHAPLGVWLVRGNWENESPMHSEHAFYSQLNIHFLLNEAAPIRPDVWLAGLDDPSSGTPNLDAALNMVPPGVYTILAFHAPGFFTQAAGRAPLALAGHTHGGQIRFPFLPVLWLPRDSGHFLEGWYGANGSKMYVSRGIGTSTLPIRFMCRPELAIITIGP
;
A
#
# COMPACT_ATOMS: atom_id res chain seq x y z
N MET A 1 8.59 32.80 34.75
CA MET A 1 7.54 31.84 34.32
C MET A 1 7.41 31.74 32.81
N ARG A 2 7.07 32.78 32.02
CA ARG A 2 6.86 32.73 30.56
C ARG A 2 8.05 32.12 29.78
N ARG A 3 9.31 32.52 30.10
CA ARG A 3 10.50 31.94 29.44
C ARG A 3 10.68 30.46 29.76
N PHE A 4 10.37 30.01 30.94
CA PHE A 4 10.45 28.63 31.37
C PHE A 4 9.46 27.77 30.57
N PHE A 5 8.19 28.18 30.41
CA PHE A 5 7.21 27.49 29.60
C PHE A 5 7.61 27.46 28.12
N LEU A 6 8.17 28.52 27.57
CA LEU A 6 8.66 28.53 26.18
C LEU A 6 9.80 27.53 25.97
N ILE A 7 10.72 27.41 26.93
CA ILE A 7 11.80 26.42 26.85
C ILE A 7 11.23 24.97 26.88
N ILE A 8 10.31 24.69 27.81
CA ILE A 8 9.68 23.37 27.87
C ILE A 8 8.95 23.05 26.56
N PHE A 9 8.19 23.99 26.03
CA PHE A 9 7.49 23.80 24.76
C PHE A 9 8.46 23.56 23.60
N ALA A 10 9.55 24.31 23.52
CA ALA A 10 10.58 24.14 22.50
C ALA A 10 11.27 22.77 22.62
N LEU A 11 11.58 22.29 23.81
CA LEU A 11 12.17 20.99 24.05
C LEU A 11 11.19 19.85 23.69
N ALA A 12 9.91 20.01 24.03
CA ALA A 12 8.88 19.04 23.66
C ALA A 12 8.69 18.97 22.13
N ALA A 13 8.66 20.11 21.46
CA ALA A 13 8.55 20.17 20.00
C ALA A 13 9.78 19.54 19.31
N LEU A 14 10.99 19.79 19.82
CA LEU A 14 12.22 19.18 19.33
C LEU A 14 12.21 17.66 19.56
N GLY A 15 11.74 17.21 20.72
CA GLY A 15 11.57 15.79 21.03
C GLY A 15 10.56 15.11 20.11
N ALA A 16 9.41 15.74 19.83
CA ALA A 16 8.42 15.24 18.91
C ALA A 16 8.96 15.16 17.47
N LEU A 17 9.70 16.16 17.03
CA LEU A 17 10.36 16.14 15.72
C LEU A 17 11.41 15.02 15.64
N ALA A 18 12.26 14.88 16.64
CA ALA A 18 13.25 13.81 16.70
C ALA A 18 12.58 12.42 16.68
N TRP A 19 11.49 12.23 17.43
CA TRP A 19 10.69 11.01 17.39
C TRP A 19 10.14 10.74 16.00
N GLY A 20 9.51 11.74 15.38
CA GLY A 20 8.90 11.63 14.06
C GLY A 20 9.90 11.33 12.93
N VAL A 21 11.15 11.75 13.06
CA VAL A 21 12.21 11.51 12.07
C VAL A 21 12.96 10.19 12.33
N PHE A 22 13.33 9.91 13.58
CA PHE A 22 14.31 8.86 13.90
C PHE A 22 13.70 7.60 14.53
N VAL A 23 12.43 7.65 14.94
CA VAL A 23 11.81 6.52 15.64
C VAL A 23 10.58 6.01 14.90
N GLU A 24 9.57 6.85 14.74
CA GLU A 24 8.24 6.39 14.25
C GLU A 24 8.27 5.80 12.82
N PRO A 25 9.03 6.34 11.84
CA PRO A 25 9.11 5.77 10.49
C PRO A 25 9.67 4.34 10.43
N PHE A 26 10.28 3.86 11.51
CA PHE A 26 10.88 2.53 11.62
C PHE A 26 10.06 1.57 12.50
N ARG A 27 8.94 2.02 13.05
CA ARG A 27 8.07 1.23 13.92
C ARG A 27 6.87 0.70 13.14
N ILE A 28 7.13 -0.20 12.19
CA ILE A 28 6.07 -0.84 11.40
C ILE A 28 5.09 -1.53 12.36
N GLU A 29 3.82 -1.20 12.21
CA GLU A 29 2.71 -1.85 12.90
C GLU A 29 2.14 -2.93 12.00
N VAL A 30 1.98 -4.14 12.54
CA VAL A 30 1.25 -5.21 11.85
C VAL A 30 -0.20 -5.15 12.28
N THR A 31 -1.10 -4.98 11.33
CA THR A 31 -2.55 -5.00 11.57
C THR A 31 -3.14 -6.28 11.00
N HIS A 32 -4.05 -6.93 11.75
CA HIS A 32 -4.69 -8.15 11.32
C HIS A 32 -6.19 -7.93 11.18
N THR A 33 -6.74 -8.34 10.03
CA THR A 33 -8.18 -8.29 9.79
C THR A 33 -8.63 -9.57 9.12
N TYR A 34 -9.76 -10.08 9.58
CA TYR A 34 -10.48 -11.17 8.94
C TYR A 34 -11.72 -10.63 8.23
N ILE A 35 -11.94 -11.07 7.00
CA ILE A 35 -13.14 -10.80 6.23
C ILE A 35 -13.71 -12.11 5.68
N GLU A 36 -15.02 -12.22 5.67
CA GLU A 36 -15.72 -13.30 4.97
C GLU A 36 -15.71 -13.06 3.46
N GLY A 37 -15.49 -14.13 2.69
CA GLY A 37 -15.49 -14.13 1.24
C GLY A 37 -15.87 -15.48 0.69
N GLN A 38 -16.33 -15.52 -0.54
CA GLN A 38 -16.66 -16.78 -1.23
C GLN A 38 -15.40 -17.44 -1.77
N VAL A 39 -14.56 -17.94 -0.87
CA VAL A 39 -13.28 -18.59 -1.18
C VAL A 39 -13.27 -20.04 -0.70
N ALA A 40 -12.62 -20.93 -1.43
CA ALA A 40 -12.60 -22.37 -1.13
C ALA A 40 -11.84 -22.69 0.18
N ARG A 41 -10.85 -21.87 0.52
CA ARG A 41 -10.03 -21.98 1.74
C ARG A 41 -9.52 -20.59 2.13
N PRO A 42 -9.15 -20.36 3.39
CA PRO A 42 -8.56 -19.08 3.79
C PRO A 42 -7.41 -18.65 2.90
N LEU A 43 -7.29 -17.35 2.70
CA LEU A 43 -6.20 -16.70 1.98
C LEU A 43 -5.65 -15.56 2.83
N LYS A 44 -4.38 -15.70 3.27
CA LYS A 44 -3.67 -14.69 4.05
C LYS A 44 -2.89 -13.77 3.12
N ILE A 45 -3.29 -12.52 3.05
CA ILE A 45 -2.70 -11.49 2.19
C ILE A 45 -1.84 -10.57 3.04
N ALA A 46 -0.58 -10.36 2.65
CA ALA A 46 0.18 -9.20 3.10
C ALA A 46 -0.04 -8.06 2.11
N HIS A 47 -0.76 -7.03 2.54
CA HIS A 47 -0.97 -5.83 1.74
C HIS A 47 0.11 -4.80 2.09
N LEU A 48 0.93 -4.48 1.11
CA LEU A 48 1.96 -3.45 1.15
C LEU A 48 1.56 -2.29 0.24
N SER A 49 1.96 -1.09 0.60
CA SER A 49 1.81 0.10 -0.23
C SER A 49 2.88 1.12 0.12
N ASP A 50 3.15 2.04 -0.81
CA ASP A 50 3.95 3.24 -0.53
C ASP A 50 5.29 2.90 0.15
N LEU A 51 6.05 1.98 -0.45
CA LEU A 51 7.34 1.56 0.08
C LEU A 51 8.35 2.71 0.08
N HIS A 52 8.35 3.54 -0.98
CA HIS A 52 9.28 4.65 -1.17
C HIS A 52 10.71 4.30 -0.76
N SER A 53 11.19 3.15 -1.19
CA SER A 53 12.48 2.64 -0.78
C SER A 53 13.54 2.85 -1.85
N ALA A 54 14.73 3.21 -1.42
CA ALA A 54 15.90 3.40 -2.29
C ALA A 54 17.04 2.42 -1.98
N ARG A 55 16.93 1.68 -0.89
CA ARG A 55 17.93 0.70 -0.41
C ARG A 55 17.34 -0.18 0.68
N VAL A 56 17.96 -1.31 0.94
CA VAL A 56 17.67 -2.10 2.14
C VAL A 56 18.28 -1.38 3.35
N GLY A 57 17.43 -0.72 4.12
CA GLY A 57 17.76 -0.04 5.34
C GLY A 57 17.10 -0.71 6.56
N ARG A 58 17.11 -0.04 7.70
CA ARG A 58 16.50 -0.54 8.95
C ARG A 58 15.01 -0.86 8.79
N ARG A 59 14.26 -0.02 8.07
CA ARG A 59 12.83 -0.20 7.84
C ARG A 59 12.55 -1.40 6.95
N GLU A 60 13.26 -1.52 5.84
CA GLU A 60 13.11 -2.62 4.88
C GLU A 60 13.53 -3.96 5.50
N THR A 61 14.60 -3.97 6.30
CA THR A 61 15.00 -5.16 7.06
C THR A 61 13.89 -5.60 8.01
N ARG A 62 13.30 -4.65 8.77
CA ARG A 62 12.20 -4.99 9.68
C ARG A 62 10.94 -5.45 8.93
N LEU A 63 10.64 -4.86 7.77
CA LEU A 63 9.54 -5.32 6.92
C LEU A 63 9.73 -6.78 6.49
N LEU A 64 10.93 -7.14 6.03
CA LEU A 64 11.23 -8.52 5.61
C LEU A 64 11.13 -9.51 6.78
N GLU A 65 11.66 -9.15 7.96
CA GLU A 65 11.49 -9.96 9.19
C GLU A 65 10.01 -10.18 9.53
N LEU A 66 9.18 -9.11 9.46
CA LEU A 66 7.76 -9.21 9.73
C LEU A 66 7.02 -10.08 8.70
N LEU A 67 7.39 -10.02 7.42
CA LEU A 67 6.84 -10.91 6.41
C LEU A 67 7.21 -12.36 6.65
N ASP A 68 8.45 -12.62 7.11
CA ASP A 68 8.90 -13.95 7.50
C ASP A 68 8.19 -14.44 8.78
N GLU A 69 7.88 -13.56 9.74
CA GLU A 69 7.09 -13.89 10.94
C GLU A 69 5.62 -14.21 10.57
N GLU A 70 5.03 -13.41 9.69
CA GLU A 70 3.61 -13.51 9.31
C GLU A 70 3.31 -14.65 8.32
N GLN A 71 4.27 -15.08 7.52
CA GLN A 71 4.08 -16.16 6.53
C GLN A 71 2.81 -15.98 5.68
N PRO A 72 2.67 -14.88 4.92
CA PRO A 72 1.50 -14.67 4.07
C PRO A 72 1.47 -15.67 2.91
N ASP A 73 0.27 -16.04 2.44
CA ASP A 73 0.10 -16.83 1.23
C ASP A 73 0.47 -16.04 -0.04
N VAL A 74 0.18 -14.73 -0.02
CA VAL A 74 0.39 -13.82 -1.15
C VAL A 74 0.77 -12.43 -0.64
N ILE A 75 1.63 -11.72 -1.39
CA ILE A 75 1.95 -10.31 -1.17
C ILE A 75 1.32 -9.49 -2.30
N ILE A 76 0.54 -8.46 -1.95
CA ILE A 76 -0.04 -7.52 -2.90
C ILE A 76 0.48 -6.12 -2.58
N ILE A 77 1.10 -5.47 -3.58
CA ILE A 77 1.69 -4.14 -3.46
C ILE A 77 0.86 -3.15 -4.28
N THR A 78 0.26 -2.17 -3.63
CA THR A 78 -0.58 -1.17 -4.26
C THR A 78 0.17 0.11 -4.61
N GLY A 79 1.32 -0.04 -5.30
CA GLY A 79 2.05 1.07 -5.91
C GLY A 79 3.02 1.81 -4.97
N ASP A 80 3.66 2.81 -5.55
CA ASP A 80 4.63 3.71 -4.90
C ASP A 80 5.79 2.96 -4.23
N THR A 81 6.39 2.02 -4.98
CA THR A 81 7.62 1.35 -4.54
C THR A 81 8.82 2.28 -4.60
N LEU A 82 8.81 3.22 -5.55
CA LEU A 82 9.86 4.18 -5.83
C LEU A 82 9.67 5.49 -5.06
N THR A 83 10.72 6.31 -5.09
CA THR A 83 10.70 7.73 -4.74
C THR A 83 11.21 8.54 -5.93
N SER A 84 10.70 9.76 -6.13
CA SER A 84 11.09 10.66 -7.22
C SER A 84 12.61 10.77 -7.40
N GLY A 85 13.04 10.77 -8.66
CA GLY A 85 14.45 10.85 -9.05
C GLY A 85 15.26 9.56 -8.78
N PHE A 86 14.64 8.49 -8.30
CA PHE A 86 15.27 7.19 -8.17
C PHE A 86 14.90 6.29 -9.34
N ASN A 87 15.89 5.57 -9.84
CA ASN A 87 15.67 4.55 -10.85
C ASN A 87 15.29 3.21 -10.18
N TYR A 88 14.67 2.35 -10.95
CA TYR A 88 14.23 1.01 -10.54
C TYR A 88 15.36 0.12 -9.99
N GLN A 89 16.62 0.38 -10.37
CA GLN A 89 17.76 -0.37 -9.86
C GLN A 89 17.98 -0.17 -8.35
N ARG A 90 17.54 0.94 -7.77
CA ARG A 90 17.64 1.21 -6.34
C ARG A 90 16.66 0.41 -5.50
N ILE A 91 15.44 0.17 -6.01
CA ILE A 91 14.43 -0.61 -5.31
C ILE A 91 14.62 -2.13 -5.52
N LYS A 92 15.33 -2.53 -6.58
CA LYS A 92 15.58 -3.94 -6.91
C LYS A 92 16.06 -4.78 -5.71
N PRO A 93 17.03 -4.34 -4.86
CA PRO A 93 17.48 -5.11 -3.71
C PRO A 93 16.42 -5.35 -2.64
N VAL A 94 15.40 -4.51 -2.57
CA VAL A 94 14.25 -4.69 -1.66
C VAL A 94 13.26 -5.67 -2.28
N LEU A 95 12.83 -5.39 -3.52
CA LEU A 95 11.81 -6.18 -4.21
C LEU A 95 12.24 -7.62 -4.44
N SER A 96 13.52 -7.87 -4.77
CA SER A 96 14.05 -9.22 -4.99
C SER A 96 14.05 -10.14 -3.75
N ARG A 97 13.79 -9.57 -2.57
CA ARG A 97 13.71 -10.31 -1.29
C ARG A 97 12.27 -10.59 -0.87
N LEU A 98 11.29 -10.01 -1.56
CA LEU A 98 9.89 -10.30 -1.30
C LEU A 98 9.53 -11.65 -1.94
N HIS A 99 8.89 -12.51 -1.17
CA HIS A 99 8.41 -13.81 -1.65
C HIS A 99 7.21 -14.29 -0.84
N ALA A 100 6.32 -15.00 -1.50
CA ALA A 100 5.18 -15.68 -0.90
C ALA A 100 4.79 -16.88 -1.77
N PRO A 101 4.16 -17.93 -1.21
CA PRO A 101 3.81 -19.15 -1.95
C PRO A 101 2.95 -18.92 -3.20
N LEU A 102 2.03 -17.94 -3.16
CA LEU A 102 1.16 -17.57 -4.29
C LEU A 102 1.66 -16.31 -5.03
N GLY A 103 2.94 -15.98 -4.84
CA GLY A 103 3.63 -14.90 -5.54
C GLY A 103 3.52 -13.53 -4.89
N VAL A 104 4.24 -12.61 -5.52
CA VAL A 104 4.23 -11.17 -5.21
C VAL A 104 3.58 -10.47 -6.40
N TRP A 105 2.60 -9.64 -6.12
CA TRP A 105 1.78 -8.93 -7.09
C TRP A 105 1.90 -7.43 -6.89
N LEU A 106 1.96 -6.68 -7.98
CA LEU A 106 2.19 -5.24 -7.91
C LEU A 106 1.35 -4.50 -8.94
N VAL A 107 0.76 -3.40 -8.54
CA VAL A 107 0.16 -2.40 -9.43
C VAL A 107 0.93 -1.09 -9.35
N ARG A 108 0.77 -0.25 -10.36
CA ARG A 108 1.45 1.04 -10.45
C ARG A 108 0.87 2.05 -9.47
N GLY A 109 1.74 2.87 -8.84
CA GLY A 109 1.38 4.11 -8.17
C GLY A 109 1.79 5.35 -8.99
N ASN A 110 1.56 6.53 -8.45
CA ASN A 110 1.89 7.76 -9.16
C ASN A 110 3.40 7.98 -9.32
N TRP A 111 4.22 7.50 -8.41
CA TRP A 111 5.69 7.63 -8.53
C TRP A 111 6.28 6.74 -9.62
N GLU A 112 5.70 5.57 -9.89
CA GLU A 112 6.04 4.75 -11.06
C GLU A 112 5.70 5.51 -12.35
N ASN A 113 4.54 6.17 -12.44
CA ASN A 113 4.14 6.97 -13.59
C ASN A 113 5.03 8.21 -13.79
N GLU A 114 5.49 8.85 -12.72
CA GLU A 114 6.44 9.97 -12.77
C GLU A 114 7.86 9.53 -13.14
N SER A 115 8.15 8.23 -13.07
CA SER A 115 9.44 7.64 -13.38
C SER A 115 9.30 6.50 -14.39
N PRO A 116 8.75 6.73 -15.59
CA PRO A 116 8.39 5.68 -16.52
C PRO A 116 9.63 4.90 -17.00
N MET A 117 9.42 3.58 -17.16
CA MET A 117 10.42 2.66 -17.69
C MET A 117 9.85 1.91 -18.91
N HIS A 118 10.67 1.73 -19.96
CA HIS A 118 10.22 1.08 -21.20
C HIS A 118 9.78 -0.37 -21.07
N SER A 119 10.13 -1.05 -19.98
CA SER A 119 9.90 -2.48 -19.83
C SER A 119 9.60 -2.88 -18.39
N GLU A 120 8.59 -2.25 -17.79
CA GLU A 120 8.19 -2.56 -16.40
C GLU A 120 7.84 -4.03 -16.22
N HIS A 121 7.02 -4.61 -17.09
CA HIS A 121 6.69 -6.04 -17.05
C HIS A 121 7.96 -6.91 -17.07
N ALA A 122 8.93 -6.61 -17.93
CA ALA A 122 10.19 -7.36 -17.99
C ALA A 122 11.04 -7.16 -16.72
N PHE A 123 11.07 -5.94 -16.17
CA PHE A 123 11.79 -5.66 -14.94
C PHE A 123 11.19 -6.43 -13.75
N TYR A 124 9.89 -6.35 -13.54
CA TYR A 124 9.23 -7.02 -12.43
C TYR A 124 9.23 -8.55 -12.60
N SER A 125 9.08 -9.05 -13.82
CA SER A 125 9.17 -10.49 -14.13
C SER A 125 10.54 -11.08 -13.77
N GLN A 126 11.65 -10.35 -13.99
CA GLN A 126 12.99 -10.77 -13.56
C GLN A 126 13.13 -10.89 -12.03
N LEU A 127 12.23 -10.29 -11.27
CA LEU A 127 12.17 -10.34 -9.81
C LEU A 127 11.12 -11.34 -9.31
N ASN A 128 10.51 -12.13 -10.20
CA ASN A 128 9.36 -13.00 -9.92
C ASN A 128 8.17 -12.23 -9.31
N ILE A 129 7.95 -11.00 -9.77
CA ILE A 129 6.80 -10.17 -9.38
C ILE A 129 5.83 -10.09 -10.56
N HIS A 130 4.57 -10.39 -10.29
CA HIS A 130 3.46 -10.24 -11.24
C HIS A 130 3.02 -8.77 -11.26
N PHE A 131 3.38 -8.07 -12.30
CA PHE A 131 2.97 -6.68 -12.49
C PHE A 131 1.69 -6.62 -13.31
N LEU A 132 0.68 -5.95 -12.79
CA LEU A 132 -0.63 -5.79 -13.44
C LEU A 132 -0.89 -4.32 -13.77
N LEU A 133 -1.25 -4.06 -15.03
CA LEU A 133 -1.54 -2.73 -15.56
C LEU A 133 -2.82 -2.78 -16.39
N ASN A 134 -3.98 -2.55 -15.75
CA ASN A 134 -5.31 -2.75 -16.34
C ASN A 134 -5.54 -4.21 -16.79
N GLU A 135 -5.03 -5.14 -16.01
CA GLU A 135 -5.01 -6.57 -16.28
C GLU A 135 -5.52 -7.35 -15.07
N ALA A 136 -5.95 -8.59 -15.28
CA ALA A 136 -6.26 -9.49 -14.20
C ALA A 136 -5.65 -10.88 -14.43
N ALA A 137 -5.26 -11.50 -13.30
CA ALA A 137 -4.69 -12.84 -13.32
C ALA A 137 -5.09 -13.65 -12.07
N PRO A 138 -5.08 -15.00 -12.14
CA PRO A 138 -5.41 -15.84 -11.00
C PRO A 138 -4.27 -15.85 -9.97
N ILE A 139 -4.58 -15.51 -8.72
CA ILE A 139 -3.74 -15.86 -7.56
C ILE A 139 -3.84 -17.34 -7.29
N ARG A 140 -5.07 -17.88 -7.41
CA ARG A 140 -5.42 -19.29 -7.38
C ARG A 140 -6.76 -19.50 -8.11
N PRO A 141 -7.20 -20.73 -8.40
CA PRO A 141 -8.37 -20.97 -9.27
C PRO A 141 -9.65 -20.26 -8.85
N ASP A 142 -9.88 -20.08 -7.55
CA ASP A 142 -11.08 -19.44 -6.97
C ASP A 142 -10.90 -17.95 -6.62
N VAL A 143 -9.68 -17.40 -6.77
CA VAL A 143 -9.36 -16.00 -6.42
C VAL A 143 -8.52 -15.33 -7.51
N TRP A 144 -9.01 -14.23 -8.04
CA TRP A 144 -8.34 -13.43 -9.05
C TRP A 144 -7.98 -12.04 -8.51
N LEU A 145 -6.86 -11.50 -8.98
CA LEU A 145 -6.45 -10.12 -8.75
C LEU A 145 -6.61 -9.34 -10.05
N ALA A 146 -7.38 -8.26 -10.00
CA ALA A 146 -7.49 -7.27 -11.07
C ALA A 146 -6.72 -6.02 -10.63
N GLY A 147 -5.62 -5.74 -11.33
CA GLY A 147 -4.73 -4.61 -11.06
C GLY A 147 -4.93 -3.49 -12.05
N LEU A 148 -5.07 -2.27 -11.56
CA LEU A 148 -5.29 -1.08 -12.38
C LEU A 148 -4.05 -0.22 -12.46
N ASP A 149 -3.97 0.59 -13.52
CA ASP A 149 -3.07 1.75 -13.58
C ASP A 149 -3.44 2.76 -12.48
N ASP A 150 -2.50 3.61 -12.10
CA ASP A 150 -2.75 4.58 -11.03
C ASP A 150 -3.88 5.56 -11.40
N PRO A 151 -4.91 5.69 -10.57
CA PRO A 151 -6.02 6.60 -10.84
C PRO A 151 -5.65 8.08 -10.78
N SER A 152 -4.56 8.45 -10.12
CA SER A 152 -4.17 9.86 -9.93
C SER A 152 -3.33 10.39 -11.09
N SER A 153 -2.50 9.55 -11.72
CA SER A 153 -1.52 9.97 -12.71
C SER A 153 -1.53 9.15 -13.99
N GLY A 154 -2.27 8.05 -14.02
CA GLY A 154 -2.37 7.12 -15.13
C GLY A 154 -3.73 7.10 -15.81
N THR A 155 -4.05 5.98 -16.45
CA THR A 155 -5.29 5.74 -17.17
C THR A 155 -5.93 4.41 -16.73
N PRO A 156 -6.56 4.36 -15.53
CA PRO A 156 -7.17 3.13 -15.03
C PRO A 156 -8.32 2.68 -15.95
N ASN A 157 -8.32 1.41 -16.30
CA ASN A 157 -9.35 0.79 -17.11
C ASN A 157 -9.94 -0.42 -16.39
N LEU A 158 -10.94 -0.15 -15.55
CA LEU A 158 -11.62 -1.16 -14.72
C LEU A 158 -12.29 -2.24 -15.56
N ASP A 159 -12.93 -1.85 -16.67
CA ASP A 159 -13.64 -2.79 -17.52
C ASP A 159 -12.67 -3.75 -18.25
N ALA A 160 -11.54 -3.23 -18.73
CA ALA A 160 -10.52 -4.07 -19.35
C ALA A 160 -10.01 -5.15 -18.37
N ALA A 161 -9.68 -4.77 -17.15
CA ALA A 161 -9.21 -5.71 -16.13
C ALA A 161 -10.31 -6.72 -15.75
N LEU A 162 -11.52 -6.25 -15.45
CA LEU A 162 -12.61 -7.15 -15.01
C LEU A 162 -13.12 -8.08 -16.10
N ASN A 163 -13.06 -7.70 -17.37
CA ASN A 163 -13.44 -8.56 -18.49
C ASN A 163 -12.52 -9.79 -18.64
N MET A 164 -11.33 -9.77 -18.04
CA MET A 164 -10.43 -10.93 -18.00
C MET A 164 -10.79 -11.93 -16.90
N VAL A 165 -11.60 -11.51 -15.92
CA VAL A 165 -11.95 -12.34 -14.75
C VAL A 165 -13.08 -13.30 -15.11
N PRO A 166 -12.93 -14.62 -14.90
CA PRO A 166 -14.02 -15.57 -15.10
C PRO A 166 -15.21 -15.30 -14.16
N PRO A 167 -16.42 -15.58 -14.58
CA PRO A 167 -17.58 -15.44 -13.71
C PRO A 167 -17.52 -16.39 -12.51
N GLY A 168 -17.98 -15.93 -11.35
CA GLY A 168 -18.13 -16.73 -10.13
C GLY A 168 -16.85 -16.90 -9.30
N VAL A 169 -15.73 -16.27 -9.69
CA VAL A 169 -14.51 -16.27 -8.85
C VAL A 169 -14.47 -15.06 -7.92
N TYR A 170 -13.84 -15.19 -6.77
CA TYR A 170 -13.63 -14.08 -5.85
C TYR A 170 -12.60 -13.11 -6.45
N THR A 171 -12.99 -11.86 -6.61
CA THR A 171 -12.14 -10.85 -7.25
C THR A 171 -11.64 -9.84 -6.24
N ILE A 172 -10.33 -9.63 -6.22
CA ILE A 172 -9.66 -8.56 -5.49
C ILE A 172 -9.29 -7.49 -6.52
N LEU A 173 -9.71 -6.24 -6.30
CA LEU A 173 -9.21 -5.08 -7.04
C LEU A 173 -7.99 -4.52 -6.33
N ALA A 174 -6.94 -4.17 -7.07
CA ALA A 174 -5.80 -3.43 -6.56
C ALA A 174 -5.59 -2.17 -7.41
N PHE A 175 -5.53 -1.03 -6.76
CA PHE A 175 -5.21 0.26 -7.35
C PHE A 175 -4.56 1.16 -6.30
N HIS A 176 -3.88 2.22 -6.72
CA HIS A 176 -3.12 3.03 -5.78
C HIS A 176 -3.97 4.08 -5.07
N ALA A 177 -4.56 5.03 -5.82
CA ALA A 177 -5.29 6.17 -5.25
C ALA A 177 -6.74 5.80 -4.86
N PRO A 178 -7.13 5.87 -3.55
CA PRO A 178 -8.37 5.31 -3.04
C PRO A 178 -9.64 6.06 -3.49
N GLY A 179 -9.53 7.30 -3.98
CA GLY A 179 -10.67 8.05 -4.52
C GLY A 179 -11.38 7.33 -5.67
N PHE A 180 -10.68 6.46 -6.39
CA PHE A 180 -11.23 5.62 -7.45
C PHE A 180 -12.29 4.63 -6.96
N PHE A 181 -12.32 4.34 -5.67
CA PHE A 181 -13.34 3.44 -5.10
C PHE A 181 -14.77 3.91 -5.37
N THR A 182 -15.00 5.20 -5.52
CA THR A 182 -16.32 5.74 -5.90
C THR A 182 -16.83 5.18 -7.23
N GLN A 183 -15.93 4.81 -8.15
CA GLN A 183 -16.22 4.21 -9.45
C GLN A 183 -16.16 2.66 -9.39
N ALA A 184 -15.32 2.11 -8.51
CA ALA A 184 -15.07 0.68 -8.39
C ALA A 184 -16.07 -0.05 -7.48
N ALA A 185 -16.76 0.67 -6.59
CA ALA A 185 -17.71 0.09 -5.63
C ALA A 185 -18.88 -0.62 -6.34
N GLY A 186 -19.13 -1.87 -5.94
CA GLY A 186 -20.12 -2.75 -6.56
C GLY A 186 -19.56 -3.62 -7.69
N ARG A 187 -18.28 -3.41 -8.09
CA ARG A 187 -17.68 -4.14 -9.22
C ARG A 187 -16.84 -5.35 -8.77
N ALA A 188 -16.37 -5.37 -7.53
CA ALA A 188 -15.68 -6.50 -6.91
C ALA A 188 -15.90 -6.49 -5.39
N PRO A 189 -15.86 -7.65 -4.70
CA PRO A 189 -16.13 -7.72 -3.27
C PRO A 189 -15.06 -7.03 -2.42
N LEU A 190 -13.80 -7.02 -2.85
CA LEU A 190 -12.67 -6.45 -2.12
C LEU A 190 -11.84 -5.53 -3.04
N ALA A 191 -11.45 -4.38 -2.50
CA ALA A 191 -10.46 -3.49 -3.10
C ALA A 191 -9.34 -3.20 -2.09
N LEU A 192 -8.11 -3.02 -2.59
CA LEU A 192 -6.92 -2.65 -1.83
C LEU A 192 -6.33 -1.37 -2.43
N ALA A 193 -6.01 -0.40 -1.58
CA ALA A 193 -5.44 0.88 -1.99
C ALA A 193 -4.42 1.42 -0.97
N GLY A 194 -3.63 2.40 -1.39
CA GLY A 194 -2.65 3.10 -0.55
C GLY A 194 -2.72 4.61 -0.71
N HIS A 195 -1.59 5.24 -1.13
CA HIS A 195 -1.47 6.63 -1.55
C HIS A 195 -1.57 7.68 -0.45
N THR A 196 -2.45 7.48 0.53
CA THR A 196 -2.78 8.49 1.55
C THR A 196 -1.71 8.66 2.62
N HIS A 197 -0.83 7.66 2.77
CA HIS A 197 0.10 7.52 3.91
C HIS A 197 -0.59 7.63 5.28
N GLY A 198 -1.92 7.48 5.35
CA GLY A 198 -2.69 7.77 6.54
C GLY A 198 -2.57 9.22 6.99
N GLY A 199 -2.19 10.15 6.09
CA GLY A 199 -1.89 11.55 6.39
C GLY A 199 -0.50 11.79 6.99
N GLN A 200 0.32 10.75 7.19
CA GLN A 200 1.74 10.73 7.54
C GLN A 200 2.13 11.52 8.81
N ILE A 201 1.63 12.74 8.98
CA ILE A 201 1.85 13.61 10.16
C ILE A 201 0.49 14.00 10.72
N ARG A 202 0.18 13.51 11.91
CA ARG A 202 -1.09 13.77 12.59
C ARG A 202 -0.86 14.48 13.93
N PHE A 203 -1.83 15.25 14.33
CA PHE A 203 -1.85 15.89 15.64
C PHE A 203 -3.15 15.52 16.38
N PRO A 204 -3.10 15.35 17.71
CA PRO A 204 -4.30 15.09 18.48
C PRO A 204 -5.31 16.22 18.28
N PHE A 205 -6.57 15.84 18.07
CA PHE A 205 -7.70 16.79 17.97
C PHE A 205 -7.70 17.70 16.73
N LEU A 206 -6.71 17.55 15.82
CA LEU A 206 -6.71 18.27 14.55
C LEU A 206 -7.07 17.32 13.39
N PRO A 207 -7.76 17.82 12.37
CA PRO A 207 -7.93 17.06 11.14
C PRO A 207 -6.57 16.81 10.47
N VAL A 208 -6.52 15.81 9.58
CA VAL A 208 -5.34 15.59 8.74
C VAL A 208 -5.08 16.84 7.92
N LEU A 209 -3.83 17.35 7.99
CA LEU A 209 -3.47 18.64 7.41
C LEU A 209 -3.38 18.58 5.88
N TRP A 210 -3.03 17.43 5.34
CA TRP A 210 -2.82 17.25 3.90
C TRP A 210 -3.03 15.79 3.49
N LEU A 211 -3.65 15.61 2.35
CA LEU A 211 -3.75 14.33 1.65
C LEU A 211 -3.34 14.53 0.19
N PRO A 212 -2.77 13.53 -0.46
CA PRO A 212 -2.52 13.56 -1.90
C PRO A 212 -3.82 13.75 -2.69
N ARG A 213 -3.69 14.22 -3.95
CA ARG A 213 -4.83 14.29 -4.86
C ARG A 213 -5.44 12.91 -5.04
N ASP A 214 -6.73 12.85 -5.37
CA ASP A 214 -7.45 11.61 -5.65
C ASP A 214 -7.52 10.63 -4.46
N SER A 215 -7.16 11.08 -3.25
CA SER A 215 -7.48 10.35 -2.01
C SER A 215 -8.98 10.34 -1.70
N GLY A 216 -9.76 11.30 -2.23
CA GLY A 216 -11.15 11.49 -1.85
C GLY A 216 -11.28 11.79 -0.35
N HIS A 217 -12.27 11.18 0.30
CA HIS A 217 -12.45 11.25 1.75
C HIS A 217 -11.85 10.05 2.49
N PHE A 218 -11.14 9.21 1.76
CA PHE A 218 -10.53 7.99 2.29
C PHE A 218 -9.17 8.31 2.92
N LEU A 219 -8.95 7.87 4.15
CA LEU A 219 -7.71 8.13 4.87
C LEU A 219 -6.93 6.85 5.15
N GLU A 220 -7.53 5.91 5.86
CA GLU A 220 -6.95 4.61 6.24
C GLU A 220 -8.04 3.64 6.70
N GLY A 221 -7.71 2.35 6.68
CA GLY A 221 -8.61 1.31 7.18
C GLY A 221 -9.74 0.97 6.22
N TRP A 222 -10.87 0.50 6.78
CA TRP A 222 -11.96 -0.07 6.01
C TRP A 222 -13.03 0.94 5.61
N TYR A 223 -13.46 0.82 4.35
CA TYR A 223 -14.60 1.54 3.78
C TYR A 223 -15.51 0.55 3.05
N GLY A 224 -16.80 0.84 2.99
CA GLY A 224 -17.78 0.00 2.32
C GLY A 224 -18.74 0.80 1.47
N ALA A 225 -19.04 0.35 0.27
CA ALA A 225 -20.06 0.91 -0.61
C ALA A 225 -20.54 -0.15 -1.61
N ASN A 226 -21.84 -0.16 -1.91
CA ASN A 226 -22.47 -1.01 -2.94
C ASN A 226 -22.11 -2.51 -2.83
N GLY A 227 -21.94 -3.04 -1.61
CA GLY A 227 -21.55 -4.44 -1.39
C GLY A 227 -20.05 -4.73 -1.50
N SER A 228 -19.24 -3.74 -1.88
CA SER A 228 -17.77 -3.83 -1.89
C SER A 228 -17.18 -3.31 -0.59
N LYS A 229 -16.04 -3.89 -0.19
CA LYS A 229 -15.17 -3.36 0.87
C LYS A 229 -13.85 -2.89 0.28
N MET A 230 -13.32 -1.79 0.77
CA MET A 230 -11.96 -1.33 0.42
C MET A 230 -11.13 -1.16 1.68
N TYR A 231 -9.89 -1.62 1.63
CA TYR A 231 -8.89 -1.31 2.65
C TYR A 231 -7.88 -0.29 2.10
N VAL A 232 -7.66 0.78 2.87
CA VAL A 232 -6.66 1.81 2.55
C VAL A 232 -5.52 1.68 3.54
N SER A 233 -4.33 1.30 3.04
CA SER A 233 -3.11 1.17 3.83
C SER A 233 -2.51 2.54 4.18
N ARG A 234 -1.90 2.63 5.36
CA ARG A 234 -1.07 3.78 5.75
C ARG A 234 0.31 3.78 5.08
N GLY A 235 0.63 2.72 4.33
CA GLY A 235 1.91 2.57 3.67
C GLY A 235 3.10 2.33 4.60
N ILE A 236 4.20 1.88 4.00
CA ILE A 236 5.45 1.54 4.72
C ILE A 236 6.41 2.73 4.76
N GLY A 237 6.54 3.44 3.66
CA GLY A 237 7.50 4.52 3.47
C GLY A 237 7.07 5.88 4.00
N THR A 238 7.75 6.86 3.51
CA THR A 238 7.42 8.28 3.69
C THR A 238 7.50 8.97 2.34
N SER A 239 6.55 9.85 2.05
CA SER A 239 6.55 10.68 0.85
C SER A 239 6.91 12.11 1.22
N THR A 240 7.63 12.81 0.33
CA THR A 240 8.02 14.22 0.44
C THR A 240 8.91 14.54 1.64
N LEU A 241 8.45 14.30 2.86
CA LEU A 241 9.21 14.50 4.10
C LEU A 241 9.52 13.15 4.77
N PRO A 242 10.74 12.92 5.26
CA PRO A 242 11.11 11.67 5.93
C PRO A 242 10.61 11.64 7.39
N ILE A 243 9.36 11.98 7.61
CA ILE A 243 8.76 12.14 8.94
C ILE A 243 7.45 11.38 9.00
N ARG A 244 7.22 10.59 10.04
CA ARG A 244 5.91 10.13 10.48
C ARG A 244 5.68 10.56 11.92
N PHE A 245 4.50 11.06 12.20
CA PHE A 245 4.14 11.48 13.55
C PHE A 245 2.68 11.09 13.86
N MET A 246 2.50 10.27 14.89
CA MET A 246 1.22 9.67 15.27
C MET A 246 0.52 8.92 14.12
N CYS A 247 1.34 8.39 13.20
CA CYS A 247 0.90 7.65 12.03
C CYS A 247 1.99 6.63 11.63
N ARG A 248 2.05 5.51 12.34
CA ARG A 248 3.06 4.47 12.14
C ARG A 248 2.93 3.84 10.74
N PRO A 249 4.05 3.44 10.11
CA PRO A 249 4.02 2.57 8.94
C PRO A 249 3.19 1.32 9.22
N GLU A 250 2.57 0.76 8.19
CA GLU A 250 1.67 -0.38 8.34
C GLU A 250 1.98 -1.51 7.38
N LEU A 251 2.10 -2.73 7.93
CA LEU A 251 1.95 -3.99 7.22
C LEU A 251 0.55 -4.53 7.52
N ALA A 252 -0.36 -4.47 6.56
CA ALA A 252 -1.71 -4.98 6.76
C ALA A 252 -1.80 -6.46 6.36
N ILE A 253 -2.19 -7.30 7.32
CA ILE A 253 -2.46 -8.72 7.11
C ILE A 253 -3.98 -8.92 7.04
N ILE A 254 -4.46 -9.26 5.86
CA ILE A 254 -5.88 -9.46 5.58
C ILE A 254 -6.11 -10.93 5.30
N THR A 255 -6.92 -11.60 6.13
CA THR A 255 -7.33 -12.98 5.88
C THR A 255 -8.74 -13.00 5.32
N ILE A 256 -8.90 -13.55 4.12
CA ILE A 256 -10.20 -13.84 3.52
C ILE A 256 -10.52 -15.29 3.89
N GLY A 257 -11.63 -15.52 4.56
CA GLY A 257 -12.11 -16.85 4.90
C GLY A 257 -13.46 -17.16 4.27
N PRO A 258 -13.81 -18.46 4.18
CA PRO A 258 -15.12 -18.90 3.70
C PRO A 258 -16.24 -18.50 4.65
#